data_92bb2504ccd0f0e881ece228e3cf8066
#
_entry.id   92bb2504ccd0f0e881ece228e3cf8066
#
_cell.length_a   1.000
_cell.length_b   1.000
_cell.length_c   1.000
_cell.angle_alpha   90.00
_cell.angle_beta   90.00
_cell.angle_gamma   90.00
#
_symmetry.space_group_name_H-M   'P 1'
#
loop_
_entity.id
_entity.type
_entity.pdbx_description
1 polymer ?
#
loop_
_entity_poly.entity_id
_entity_poly.type
_entity_poly.pdbx_seq_one_letter_code
_entity_poly.pdbx_strand_id
1 'polypeptide(L)'
;GIHAIRNNDPAIMEFVRRSRPAVMKGGDDLGFLEEVKAVSPRTIIIGRISARDQTYAGVPEETARDFVEYQLAQYLANPYVDYWEGWNEPDPNMNNMAWYARFEQERVRLLAEYGLKAAIATAQEYGGILSLHEYGAPEMTYLYGDPLPGYPAYADRGSLAFRYRWYYREILEPAGLVIPLVISEAGIDGIIGGRPGPAGKGWADFKEYWVQQGWAATGEEAFIKQINWYDNGVRLDGYVIGFTVFTAGPVGQWDEYDIGPILPQLADYVLSQR
;
A
#
# COMPACT_ATOMS: atom_id res chain seq x y z
N GLY A 1 9.25 -2.78 1.60
CA GLY A 1 9.56 -2.46 0.19
C GLY A 1 9.16 -1.05 -0.20
N ILE A 2 9.04 -0.81 -1.49
CA ILE A 2 8.66 0.49 -2.04
C ILE A 2 7.54 0.36 -3.08
N HIS A 3 6.70 1.39 -3.18
CA HIS A 3 5.81 1.59 -4.32
C HIS A 3 6.56 2.42 -5.37
N ALA A 4 6.69 1.94 -6.58
CA ALA A 4 7.27 2.67 -7.70
C ALA A 4 6.16 3.03 -8.71
N ILE A 5 5.94 4.33 -8.90
CA ILE A 5 5.02 4.82 -9.95
C ILE A 5 5.69 4.65 -11.31
N ARG A 6 6.99 4.91 -11.38
CA ARG A 6 7.76 4.77 -12.61
C ARG A 6 9.22 4.40 -12.30
N ASN A 7 9.80 3.53 -13.11
CA ASN A 7 11.23 3.20 -13.01
C ASN A 7 12.08 4.21 -13.80
N ASN A 8 12.07 5.47 -13.37
CA ASN A 8 12.79 6.57 -14.00
C ASN A 8 14.12 6.94 -13.32
N ASP A 9 14.46 6.24 -12.22
CA ASP A 9 15.70 6.44 -11.45
C ASP A 9 16.41 5.07 -11.26
N PRO A 10 17.67 4.92 -11.66
CA PRO A 10 18.44 3.70 -11.44
C PRO A 10 18.59 3.31 -9.96
N ALA A 11 18.40 4.25 -9.03
CA ALA A 11 18.40 3.98 -7.59
C ALA A 11 17.26 3.02 -7.17
N ILE A 12 16.16 2.97 -7.92
CA ILE A 12 15.04 2.05 -7.67
C ILE A 12 15.51 0.60 -7.81
N MET A 13 16.14 0.26 -8.94
CA MET A 13 16.65 -1.10 -9.14
C MET A 13 17.88 -1.40 -8.28
N GLU A 14 18.68 -0.41 -7.93
CA GLU A 14 19.77 -0.59 -6.97
C GLU A 14 19.23 -0.90 -5.57
N PHE A 15 18.16 -0.22 -5.13
CA PHE A 15 17.44 -0.58 -3.92
C PHE A 15 17.00 -2.04 -3.93
N VAL A 16 16.38 -2.51 -5.02
CA VAL A 16 15.92 -3.90 -5.15
C VAL A 16 17.10 -4.89 -5.07
N ARG A 17 18.19 -4.63 -5.77
CA ARG A 17 19.39 -5.50 -5.77
C ARG A 17 19.99 -5.63 -4.38
N ARG A 18 20.10 -4.53 -3.65
CA ARG A 18 20.67 -4.49 -2.30
C ARG A 18 19.71 -5.06 -1.26
N SER A 19 18.49 -4.58 -1.23
CA SER A 19 17.56 -4.88 -0.15
C SER A 19 16.73 -6.15 -0.37
N ARG A 20 16.54 -6.61 -1.61
CA ARG A 20 15.65 -7.74 -1.94
C ARG A 20 14.36 -7.69 -1.10
N PRO A 21 13.53 -6.67 -1.26
CA PRO A 21 12.41 -6.39 -0.36
C PRO A 21 11.40 -7.53 -0.36
N ALA A 22 10.65 -7.70 0.76
CA ALA A 22 9.59 -8.69 0.83
C ALA A 22 8.45 -8.40 -0.15
N VAL A 23 8.13 -7.12 -0.33
CA VAL A 23 7.04 -6.65 -1.21
C VAL A 23 7.55 -5.51 -2.08
N MET A 24 7.06 -5.43 -3.31
CA MET A 24 7.23 -4.30 -4.22
C MET A 24 5.89 -3.99 -4.88
N LYS A 25 5.54 -2.72 -5.05
CA LYS A 25 4.37 -2.32 -5.83
C LYS A 25 4.79 -1.56 -7.08
N GLY A 26 4.19 -1.90 -8.21
CA GLY A 26 4.29 -1.16 -9.47
C GLY A 26 2.94 -0.56 -9.85
N GLY A 27 2.91 0.73 -10.20
CA GLY A 27 1.73 1.43 -10.69
C GLY A 27 1.93 1.90 -12.13
N ASP A 28 1.10 1.46 -13.05
CA ASP A 28 1.08 1.80 -14.49
C ASP A 28 2.36 1.47 -15.27
N ASP A 29 3.55 1.83 -14.76
CA ASP A 29 4.84 1.36 -15.31
C ASP A 29 5.19 0.00 -14.70
N LEU A 30 4.91 -1.07 -15.44
CA LEU A 30 5.08 -2.45 -14.98
C LEU A 30 6.28 -3.15 -15.62
N GLY A 31 6.88 -2.57 -16.68
CA GLY A 31 7.88 -3.22 -17.51
C GLY A 31 9.17 -3.62 -16.75
N PHE A 32 9.53 -2.91 -15.68
CA PHE A 32 10.71 -3.22 -14.87
C PHE A 32 10.49 -4.37 -13.87
N LEU A 33 9.27 -4.80 -13.65
CA LEU A 33 8.94 -5.82 -12.63
C LEU A 33 9.50 -7.21 -13.00
N GLU A 34 9.75 -7.47 -14.28
CA GLU A 34 10.50 -8.64 -14.72
C GLU A 34 11.90 -8.66 -14.12
N GLU A 35 12.62 -7.54 -14.19
CA GLU A 35 13.96 -7.40 -13.60
C GLU A 35 13.89 -7.54 -12.06
N VAL A 36 12.86 -7.00 -11.43
CA VAL A 36 12.63 -7.18 -9.98
C VAL A 36 12.56 -8.67 -9.64
N LYS A 37 11.78 -9.47 -10.36
CA LYS A 37 11.68 -10.93 -10.16
C LYS A 37 12.99 -11.65 -10.44
N ALA A 38 13.71 -11.27 -11.50
CA ALA A 38 15.01 -11.86 -11.83
C ALA A 38 16.04 -11.65 -10.71
N VAL A 39 16.08 -10.44 -10.13
CA VAL A 39 17.01 -10.06 -9.06
C VAL A 39 16.57 -10.59 -7.70
N SER A 40 15.28 -10.58 -7.44
CA SER A 40 14.70 -10.96 -6.14
C SER A 40 13.45 -11.84 -6.33
N PRO A 41 13.60 -13.13 -6.66
CA PRO A 41 12.49 -14.03 -7.00
C PRO A 41 11.44 -14.19 -5.90
N ARG A 42 11.82 -13.95 -4.64
CA ARG A 42 10.92 -14.06 -3.47
C ARG A 42 10.11 -12.79 -3.18
N THR A 43 10.47 -11.67 -3.81
CA THR A 43 9.69 -10.43 -3.66
C THR A 43 8.29 -10.65 -4.20
N ILE A 44 7.29 -10.39 -3.36
CA ILE A 44 5.89 -10.36 -3.78
C ILE A 44 5.65 -9.05 -4.51
N ILE A 45 5.13 -9.13 -5.74
CA ILE A 45 4.85 -7.97 -6.58
C ILE A 45 3.33 -7.73 -6.61
N ILE A 46 2.96 -6.52 -6.20
CA ILE A 46 1.62 -5.98 -6.35
C ILE A 46 1.61 -5.09 -7.59
N GLY A 47 0.69 -5.33 -8.50
CA GLY A 47 0.48 -4.49 -9.68
C GLY A 47 -0.82 -3.73 -9.58
N ARG A 48 -0.82 -2.48 -10.04
CA ARG A 48 -2.02 -1.70 -10.27
C ARG A 48 -1.94 -1.01 -11.62
N ILE A 49 -3.03 -1.08 -12.36
CA ILE A 49 -3.25 -0.32 -13.58
C ILE A 49 -4.35 0.68 -13.30
N SER A 50 -4.11 1.95 -13.61
CA SER A 50 -5.09 3.01 -13.37
C SER A 50 -6.42 2.69 -14.03
N ALA A 51 -7.49 2.72 -13.25
CA ALA A 51 -8.83 2.49 -13.74
C ALA A 51 -9.26 3.65 -14.66
N ARG A 52 -9.95 3.29 -15.71
CA ARG A 52 -10.53 4.24 -16.64
C ARG A 52 -11.65 5.07 -15.99
N ASP A 53 -12.41 4.41 -15.13
CA ASP A 53 -13.51 4.97 -14.38
C ASP A 53 -13.70 4.20 -13.05
N GLN A 54 -14.09 4.89 -12.00
CA GLN A 54 -14.38 4.34 -10.67
C GLN A 54 -15.75 4.81 -10.19
N THR A 55 -16.81 4.47 -10.92
CA THR A 55 -18.17 4.87 -10.58
C THR A 55 -19.01 3.69 -10.10
N TYR A 56 -19.77 3.90 -9.02
CA TYR A 56 -20.72 2.92 -8.48
C TYR A 56 -22.03 2.93 -9.28
N ALA A 57 -21.95 2.65 -10.58
CA ALA A 57 -23.08 2.69 -11.51
C ALA A 57 -23.27 1.38 -12.27
N GLY A 58 -24.46 1.14 -12.77
CA GLY A 58 -24.80 -0.06 -13.55
C GLY A 58 -24.88 -1.33 -12.70
N VAL A 59 -24.79 -2.48 -13.38
CA VAL A 59 -24.76 -3.78 -12.76
C VAL A 59 -23.33 -4.10 -12.33
N PRO A 60 -23.04 -4.35 -11.04
CA PRO A 60 -21.68 -4.52 -10.55
C PRO A 60 -20.88 -5.61 -11.27
N GLU A 61 -21.50 -6.73 -11.60
CA GLU A 61 -20.85 -7.85 -12.29
C GLU A 61 -20.51 -7.53 -13.76
N GLU A 62 -21.33 -6.74 -14.44
CA GLU A 62 -21.05 -6.27 -15.80
C GLU A 62 -19.89 -5.24 -15.76
N THR A 63 -19.93 -4.31 -14.82
CA THR A 63 -18.86 -3.34 -14.61
C THR A 63 -17.53 -4.02 -14.27
N ALA A 64 -17.55 -5.09 -13.47
CA ALA A 64 -16.36 -5.87 -13.17
C ALA A 64 -15.80 -6.57 -14.41
N ARG A 65 -16.68 -7.09 -15.27
CA ARG A 65 -16.27 -7.74 -16.53
C ARG A 65 -15.61 -6.72 -17.46
N ASP A 66 -16.26 -5.58 -17.69
CA ASP A 66 -15.70 -4.51 -18.52
C ASP A 66 -14.35 -4.01 -17.99
N PHE A 67 -14.22 -3.90 -16.66
CA PHE A 67 -12.98 -3.52 -16.01
C PHE A 67 -11.85 -4.54 -16.26
N VAL A 68 -12.12 -5.83 -16.07
CA VAL A 68 -11.13 -6.90 -16.28
C VAL A 68 -10.77 -7.02 -17.76
N GLU A 69 -11.76 -7.05 -18.66
CA GLU A 69 -11.53 -7.16 -20.10
C GLU A 69 -10.70 -5.99 -20.64
N TYR A 70 -10.96 -4.77 -20.17
CA TYR A 70 -10.17 -3.59 -20.55
C TYR A 70 -8.70 -3.70 -20.18
N GLN A 71 -8.38 -4.31 -19.05
CA GLN A 71 -7.01 -4.42 -18.54
C GLN A 71 -6.34 -5.76 -18.88
N LEU A 72 -7.09 -6.74 -19.37
CA LEU A 72 -6.65 -8.14 -19.50
C LEU A 72 -5.34 -8.28 -20.29
N ALA A 73 -5.20 -7.57 -21.39
CA ALA A 73 -3.99 -7.64 -22.22
C ALA A 73 -2.74 -7.20 -21.41
N GLN A 74 -2.87 -6.19 -20.56
CA GLN A 74 -1.79 -5.73 -19.70
C GLN A 74 -1.52 -6.71 -18.56
N TYR A 75 -2.54 -7.29 -17.97
CA TYR A 75 -2.37 -8.34 -16.95
C TYR A 75 -1.57 -9.52 -17.51
N LEU A 76 -1.95 -10.03 -18.66
CA LEU A 76 -1.28 -11.18 -19.29
C LEU A 76 0.13 -10.84 -19.80
N ALA A 77 0.40 -9.59 -20.16
CA ALA A 77 1.72 -9.13 -20.56
C ALA A 77 2.69 -8.98 -19.37
N ASN A 78 2.21 -9.02 -18.13
CA ASN A 78 3.02 -8.84 -16.93
C ASN A 78 2.90 -10.05 -15.97
N PRO A 79 3.33 -11.25 -16.39
CA PRO A 79 3.21 -12.50 -15.61
C PRO A 79 4.04 -12.50 -14.32
N TYR A 80 4.88 -11.50 -14.11
CA TYR A 80 5.72 -11.31 -12.93
C TYR A 80 4.97 -10.70 -11.74
N VAL A 81 3.78 -10.14 -11.99
CA VAL A 81 2.92 -9.60 -10.93
C VAL A 81 2.21 -10.76 -10.23
N ASP A 82 2.39 -10.86 -8.91
CA ASP A 82 1.79 -11.91 -8.12
C ASP A 82 0.33 -11.64 -7.79
N TYR A 83 -0.02 -10.35 -7.56
CA TYR A 83 -1.36 -9.92 -7.20
C TYR A 83 -1.73 -8.60 -7.83
N TRP A 84 -2.97 -8.48 -8.27
CA TRP A 84 -3.51 -7.29 -8.93
C TRP A 84 -4.49 -6.54 -8.05
N GLU A 85 -4.21 -5.26 -7.81
CA GLU A 85 -5.18 -4.35 -7.20
C GLU A 85 -6.30 -3.99 -8.18
N GLY A 86 -7.45 -3.60 -7.63
CA GLY A 86 -8.57 -3.07 -8.38
C GLY A 86 -8.57 -1.55 -8.43
N TRP A 87 -9.70 -0.97 -8.02
CA TRP A 87 -9.84 0.49 -7.90
C TRP A 87 -8.88 1.07 -6.88
N ASN A 88 -8.37 2.27 -7.17
CA ASN A 88 -7.56 3.00 -6.21
C ASN A 88 -8.47 3.62 -5.15
N GLU A 89 -8.21 3.32 -3.88
CA GLU A 89 -8.86 3.94 -2.72
C GLU A 89 -10.38 4.08 -2.90
N PRO A 90 -11.09 3.00 -3.23
CA PRO A 90 -12.53 3.06 -3.32
C PRO A 90 -13.10 3.48 -1.95
N ASP A 91 -14.02 4.43 -1.96
CA ASP A 91 -14.73 4.90 -0.77
C ASP A 91 -16.22 4.58 -0.88
N PRO A 92 -16.61 3.30 -0.80
CA PRO A 92 -18.01 2.90 -0.85
C PRO A 92 -18.68 3.30 0.46
N ASN A 93 -19.56 4.30 0.40
CA ASN A 93 -20.44 4.60 1.52
C ASN A 93 -21.44 3.44 1.75
N MET A 94 -22.23 3.52 2.82
CA MET A 94 -23.19 2.46 3.18
C MET A 94 -24.14 2.06 2.03
N ASN A 95 -24.48 3.00 1.13
CA ASN A 95 -25.38 2.72 0.01
C ASN A 95 -24.66 1.95 -1.12
N ASN A 96 -23.37 2.14 -1.29
CA ASN A 96 -22.57 1.54 -2.36
C ASN A 96 -21.79 0.29 -1.93
N MET A 97 -21.74 -0.01 -0.63
CA MET A 97 -20.94 -1.13 -0.10
C MET A 97 -21.35 -2.47 -0.71
N ALA A 98 -22.66 -2.75 -0.80
CA ALA A 98 -23.15 -4.00 -1.39
C ALA A 98 -22.84 -4.08 -2.89
N TRP A 99 -22.92 -2.95 -3.60
CA TRP A 99 -22.55 -2.87 -5.01
C TRP A 99 -21.06 -3.17 -5.20
N TYR A 100 -20.21 -2.52 -4.41
CA TYR A 100 -18.77 -2.70 -4.48
C TYR A 100 -18.33 -4.13 -4.12
N ALA A 101 -18.95 -4.72 -3.12
CA ALA A 101 -18.68 -6.11 -2.74
C ALA A 101 -18.96 -7.09 -3.90
N ARG A 102 -20.07 -6.91 -4.63
CA ARG A 102 -20.42 -7.73 -5.79
C ARG A 102 -19.47 -7.47 -6.98
N PHE A 103 -19.11 -6.22 -7.22
CA PHE A 103 -18.11 -5.86 -8.22
C PHE A 103 -16.79 -6.58 -7.95
N GLU A 104 -16.26 -6.51 -6.73
CA GLU A 104 -14.99 -7.14 -6.39
C GLU A 104 -15.08 -8.66 -6.38
N GLN A 105 -16.20 -9.25 -5.96
CA GLN A 105 -16.40 -10.70 -6.03
C GLN A 105 -16.30 -11.20 -7.47
N GLU A 106 -16.97 -10.54 -8.41
CA GLU A 106 -16.92 -10.92 -9.81
C GLU A 106 -15.54 -10.64 -10.42
N ARG A 107 -14.90 -9.50 -10.10
CA ARG A 107 -13.56 -9.20 -10.56
C ARG A 107 -12.56 -10.29 -10.16
N VAL A 108 -12.59 -10.73 -8.91
CA VAL A 108 -11.72 -11.80 -8.39
C VAL A 108 -11.98 -13.11 -9.12
N ARG A 109 -13.24 -13.47 -9.32
CA ARG A 109 -13.64 -14.70 -10.06
C ARG A 109 -13.11 -14.67 -11.49
N LEU A 110 -13.26 -13.54 -12.18
CA LEU A 110 -12.77 -13.36 -13.55
C LEU A 110 -11.26 -13.45 -13.64
N LEU A 111 -10.51 -12.78 -12.73
CA LEU A 111 -9.06 -12.89 -12.69
C LEU A 111 -8.61 -14.35 -12.50
N ALA A 112 -9.28 -15.10 -11.63
CA ALA A 112 -8.96 -16.50 -11.38
C ALA A 112 -9.15 -17.40 -12.63
N GLU A 113 -10.11 -17.09 -13.51
CA GLU A 113 -10.27 -17.80 -14.79
C GLU A 113 -9.04 -17.69 -15.71
N TYR A 114 -8.27 -16.60 -15.56
CA TYR A 114 -7.01 -16.39 -16.28
C TYR A 114 -5.77 -16.81 -15.47
N GLY A 115 -5.95 -17.46 -14.32
CA GLY A 115 -4.85 -17.83 -13.42
C GLY A 115 -4.20 -16.65 -12.70
N LEU A 116 -4.86 -15.49 -12.68
CA LEU A 116 -4.40 -14.28 -12.02
C LEU A 116 -4.97 -14.19 -10.59
N LYS A 117 -4.29 -13.46 -9.70
CA LYS A 117 -4.71 -13.30 -8.31
C LYS A 117 -4.98 -11.84 -7.97
N ALA A 118 -6.00 -11.60 -7.17
CA ALA A 118 -6.37 -10.27 -6.71
C ALA A 118 -5.79 -9.93 -5.34
N ALA A 119 -5.52 -8.65 -5.13
CA ALA A 119 -5.16 -8.06 -3.85
C ALA A 119 -6.37 -7.32 -3.28
N ILE A 120 -7.31 -8.06 -2.70
CA ILE A 120 -8.53 -7.55 -2.04
C ILE A 120 -9.14 -8.59 -1.10
N ALA A 121 -9.90 -8.14 -0.08
CA ALA A 121 -10.47 -9.00 0.97
C ALA A 121 -11.33 -10.17 0.46
N THR A 122 -12.06 -10.01 -0.64
CA THR A 122 -12.92 -11.06 -1.23
C THR A 122 -12.14 -12.16 -1.96
N ALA A 123 -10.81 -12.02 -2.08
CA ALA A 123 -9.98 -12.92 -2.89
C ALA A 123 -9.53 -14.19 -2.17
N GLN A 124 -9.87 -14.41 -0.89
CA GLN A 124 -9.38 -15.55 -0.10
C GLN A 124 -9.72 -16.90 -0.75
N GLU A 125 -10.92 -17.06 -1.26
CA GLU A 125 -11.37 -18.31 -1.91
C GLU A 125 -10.50 -18.68 -3.13
N TYR A 126 -9.92 -17.67 -3.79
CA TYR A 126 -9.08 -17.83 -4.99
C TYR A 126 -7.59 -17.60 -4.70
N GLY A 127 -7.17 -17.68 -3.42
CA GLY A 127 -5.77 -17.53 -3.02
C GLY A 127 -5.23 -16.11 -3.15
N GLY A 128 -6.10 -15.10 -3.08
CA GLY A 128 -5.76 -13.68 -3.03
C GLY A 128 -5.29 -13.23 -1.65
N ILE A 129 -4.92 -11.96 -1.56
CA ILE A 129 -4.50 -11.29 -0.34
C ILE A 129 -5.32 -10.03 -0.11
N LEU A 130 -5.33 -9.51 1.12
CA LEU A 130 -5.86 -8.18 1.39
C LEU A 130 -4.81 -7.12 1.09
N SER A 131 -5.21 -6.02 0.45
CA SER A 131 -4.38 -4.84 0.23
C SER A 131 -5.03 -3.61 0.85
N LEU A 132 -4.24 -2.85 1.60
CA LEU A 132 -4.68 -1.61 2.26
C LEU A 132 -3.62 -0.51 2.10
N HIS A 133 -4.05 0.76 2.27
CA HIS A 133 -3.19 1.91 2.38
C HIS A 133 -3.25 2.47 3.81
N GLU A 134 -2.11 2.80 4.40
CA GLU A 134 -2.01 3.40 5.72
C GLU A 134 -1.03 4.56 5.74
N TYR A 135 -1.54 5.74 6.01
CA TYR A 135 -0.77 6.97 6.08
C TYR A 135 -0.97 7.66 7.42
N GLY A 136 -0.01 8.52 7.79
CA GLY A 136 -0.13 9.44 8.91
C GLY A 136 0.36 10.83 8.51
N ALA A 137 0.00 11.87 9.25
CA ALA A 137 0.57 13.22 9.16
C ALA A 137 0.21 14.05 10.41
N PRO A 138 1.10 14.91 10.89
CA PRO A 138 2.44 15.23 10.36
C PRO A 138 3.47 14.12 10.59
N GLU A 139 3.10 13.07 11.31
CA GLU A 139 3.88 11.86 11.58
C GLU A 139 3.02 10.62 11.49
N MET A 140 3.65 9.45 11.29
CA MET A 140 2.92 8.18 11.23
C MET A 140 2.30 7.79 12.57
N THR A 141 2.76 8.35 13.68
CA THR A 141 2.20 8.13 15.01
C THR A 141 0.96 8.96 15.32
N TYR A 142 0.60 9.92 14.45
CA TYR A 142 -0.57 10.75 14.66
C TYR A 142 -1.84 9.90 14.75
N LEU A 143 -2.65 10.16 15.78
CA LEU A 143 -3.86 9.39 16.14
C LEU A 143 -3.61 7.89 16.45
N TYR A 144 -2.35 7.50 16.72
CA TYR A 144 -2.08 6.17 17.26
C TYR A 144 -2.55 6.08 18.72
N GLY A 145 -3.32 5.04 19.01
CA GLY A 145 -4.04 4.90 20.29
C GLY A 145 -5.44 5.52 20.28
N ASP A 146 -5.78 6.34 19.31
CA ASP A 146 -7.10 6.95 19.20
C ASP A 146 -8.11 5.95 18.60
N PRO A 147 -9.34 5.92 19.12
CA PRO A 147 -10.35 4.97 18.69
C PRO A 147 -10.95 5.33 17.33
N LEU A 148 -11.42 4.31 16.60
CA LEU A 148 -12.42 4.54 15.57
C LEU A 148 -13.78 4.89 16.20
N PRO A 149 -14.63 5.64 15.49
CA PRO A 149 -15.97 5.95 15.98
C PRO A 149 -16.76 4.69 16.40
N GLY A 150 -17.26 4.66 17.62
CA GLY A 150 -18.02 3.54 18.16
C GLY A 150 -17.18 2.42 18.81
N TYR A 151 -15.87 2.54 18.84
CA TYR A 151 -14.95 1.57 19.47
C TYR A 151 -14.19 2.21 20.65
N PRO A 152 -13.79 1.43 21.67
CA PRO A 152 -12.90 1.90 22.72
C PRO A 152 -11.48 2.18 22.18
N ALA A 153 -10.70 2.97 22.89
CA ALA A 153 -9.28 3.17 22.59
C ALA A 153 -8.46 1.92 22.92
N TYR A 154 -7.50 1.60 22.06
CA TYR A 154 -6.54 0.51 22.28
C TYR A 154 -5.11 1.03 22.04
N ALA A 155 -4.18 0.62 22.90
CA ALA A 155 -2.79 1.09 22.87
C ALA A 155 -1.97 0.59 21.66
N ASP A 156 -2.51 -0.31 20.86
CA ASP A 156 -1.78 -1.04 19.82
C ASP A 156 -2.28 -0.76 18.40
N ARG A 157 -3.26 0.13 18.24
CA ARG A 157 -3.84 0.51 16.95
C ARG A 157 -4.31 1.95 16.96
N GLY A 158 -4.43 2.55 15.80
CA GLY A 158 -4.93 3.92 15.64
C GLY A 158 -6.02 4.03 14.58
N SER A 159 -6.50 5.24 14.38
CA SER A 159 -7.46 5.52 13.31
C SER A 159 -6.80 5.72 11.94
N LEU A 160 -5.48 5.87 11.91
CA LEU A 160 -4.65 6.01 10.70
C LEU A 160 -3.66 4.85 10.56
N ALA A 161 -2.53 4.87 11.30
CA ALA A 161 -1.59 3.76 11.30
C ALA A 161 -2.08 2.59 12.16
N PHE A 162 -1.78 1.36 11.72
CA PHE A 162 -2.29 0.11 12.29
C PHE A 162 -3.82 0.02 12.31
N ARG A 163 -4.48 0.74 11.41
CA ARG A 163 -5.94 0.71 11.26
C ARG A 163 -6.43 -0.67 10.86
N TYR A 164 -5.65 -1.45 10.10
CA TYR A 164 -6.00 -2.82 9.74
C TYR A 164 -6.27 -3.71 10.95
N ARG A 165 -5.66 -3.44 12.11
CA ARG A 165 -5.86 -4.23 13.34
C ARG A 165 -7.30 -4.16 13.86
N TRP A 166 -8.05 -3.11 13.54
CA TRP A 166 -9.47 -3.04 13.84
C TRP A 166 -10.23 -4.11 13.07
N TYR A 167 -9.98 -4.22 11.75
CA TYR A 167 -10.65 -5.19 10.89
C TYR A 167 -10.27 -6.62 11.26
N TYR A 168 -8.99 -6.88 11.49
CA TYR A 168 -8.52 -8.21 11.83
C TYR A 168 -9.04 -8.68 13.17
N ARG A 169 -8.83 -7.92 14.25
CA ARG A 169 -9.12 -8.36 15.61
C ARG A 169 -10.58 -8.32 15.97
N GLU A 170 -11.36 -7.36 15.41
CA GLU A 170 -12.78 -7.21 15.74
C GLU A 170 -13.70 -7.97 14.76
N ILE A 171 -13.23 -8.31 13.55
CA ILE A 171 -14.09 -8.89 12.50
C ILE A 171 -13.50 -10.17 11.94
N LEU A 172 -12.30 -10.15 11.37
CA LEU A 172 -11.78 -11.27 10.59
C LEU A 172 -11.34 -12.44 11.46
N GLU A 173 -10.53 -12.22 12.49
CA GLU A 173 -10.08 -13.27 13.42
C GLU A 173 -11.26 -13.95 14.14
N PRO A 174 -12.26 -13.21 14.70
CA PRO A 174 -13.45 -13.84 15.27
C PRO A 174 -14.27 -14.66 14.28
N ALA A 175 -14.24 -14.29 12.98
CA ALA A 175 -14.90 -15.04 11.92
C ALA A 175 -14.06 -16.21 11.37
N GLY A 176 -12.83 -16.42 11.86
CA GLY A 176 -11.92 -17.43 11.34
C GLY A 176 -11.33 -17.11 9.97
N LEU A 177 -11.34 -15.83 9.56
CA LEU A 177 -10.95 -15.33 8.24
C LEU A 177 -9.62 -14.59 8.32
N VAL A 178 -8.54 -15.27 8.66
CA VAL A 178 -7.20 -14.64 8.68
C VAL A 178 -6.61 -14.65 7.27
N ILE A 179 -6.81 -13.56 6.54
CA ILE A 179 -6.33 -13.37 5.17
C ILE A 179 -4.94 -12.74 5.20
N PRO A 180 -3.95 -13.19 4.41
CA PRO A 180 -2.67 -12.50 4.30
C PRO A 180 -2.85 -11.05 3.85
N LEU A 181 -2.11 -10.11 4.46
CA LEU A 181 -2.23 -8.67 4.25
C LEU A 181 -0.94 -8.08 3.69
N VAL A 182 -1.08 -7.20 2.71
CA VAL A 182 -0.04 -6.25 2.30
C VAL A 182 -0.56 -4.83 2.53
N ILE A 183 0.25 -3.98 3.17
CA ILE A 183 0.01 -2.54 3.15
C ILE A 183 0.72 -2.00 1.90
N SER A 184 -0.02 -1.90 0.82
CA SER A 184 0.55 -1.61 -0.50
C SER A 184 0.91 -0.15 -0.73
N GLU A 185 0.53 0.74 0.19
CA GLU A 185 1.02 2.10 0.30
C GLU A 185 1.07 2.51 1.78
N ALA A 186 2.21 3.04 2.21
CA ALA A 186 2.39 3.56 3.56
C ALA A 186 3.34 4.75 3.57
N GLY A 187 3.16 5.66 4.52
CA GLY A 187 4.05 6.81 4.68
C GLY A 187 3.36 8.03 5.25
N ILE A 188 3.79 9.20 4.77
CA ILE A 188 3.24 10.49 5.18
C ILE A 188 2.33 11.03 4.08
N ASP A 189 1.09 11.34 4.46
CA ASP A 189 0.14 12.02 3.60
C ASP A 189 -0.49 13.22 4.32
N GLY A 190 -0.04 14.40 3.96
CA GLY A 190 -0.45 15.66 4.58
C GLY A 190 -1.83 16.16 4.20
N ILE A 191 -2.55 15.48 3.29
CA ILE A 191 -3.93 15.84 2.94
C ILE A 191 -4.94 15.42 4.02
N ILE A 192 -4.51 14.69 5.05
CA ILE A 192 -5.35 14.33 6.20
C ILE A 192 -5.92 15.59 6.86
N GLY A 193 -7.24 15.70 6.86
CA GLY A 193 -7.96 16.86 7.41
C GLY A 193 -7.86 16.97 8.93
N GLY A 194 -7.80 18.22 9.43
CA GLY A 194 -7.84 18.49 10.89
C GLY A 194 -6.55 18.15 11.65
N ARG A 195 -5.49 17.69 10.99
CA ARG A 195 -4.21 17.38 11.61
C ARG A 195 -3.45 18.64 12.11
N PRO A 196 -2.60 18.52 13.11
CA PRO A 196 -1.68 19.60 13.52
C PRO A 196 -0.51 19.75 12.52
N GLY A 197 0.40 20.70 12.81
CA GLY A 197 1.64 20.91 12.06
C GLY A 197 1.46 21.77 10.81
N PRO A 198 2.53 21.90 10.00
CA PRO A 198 2.54 22.77 8.83
C PRO A 198 1.66 22.22 7.68
N ALA A 199 1.31 23.10 6.76
CA ALA A 199 0.77 22.67 5.48
C ALA A 199 1.80 21.81 4.73
N GLY A 200 1.35 20.82 3.99
CA GLY A 200 2.23 19.92 3.24
C GLY A 200 1.45 18.76 2.69
N LYS A 201 2.04 18.03 1.73
CA LYS A 201 1.48 16.84 1.10
C LYS A 201 2.27 15.59 1.50
N GLY A 202 3.47 15.42 0.95
CA GLY A 202 4.33 14.28 1.17
C GLY A 202 5.34 14.48 2.29
N TRP A 203 6.11 13.46 2.60
CA TRP A 203 7.10 13.46 3.66
C TRP A 203 8.14 14.59 3.52
N ALA A 204 8.45 14.99 2.29
CA ALA A 204 9.45 16.03 2.01
C ALA A 204 9.06 17.39 2.58
N ASP A 205 7.76 17.69 2.63
CA ASP A 205 7.23 18.94 3.19
C ASP A 205 7.35 19.03 4.71
N PHE A 206 7.49 17.89 5.39
CA PHE A 206 7.55 17.83 6.86
C PHE A 206 8.97 17.75 7.43
N LYS A 207 10.02 17.68 6.60
CA LYS A 207 11.41 17.50 7.03
C LYS A 207 11.86 18.54 8.05
N GLU A 208 11.64 19.80 7.75
CA GLU A 208 12.03 20.91 8.66
C GLU A 208 11.22 20.88 9.94
N TYR A 209 9.94 20.58 9.86
CA TYR A 209 9.08 20.44 11.03
C TYR A 209 9.60 19.37 11.99
N TRP A 210 9.95 18.18 11.51
CA TRP A 210 10.48 17.12 12.36
C TRP A 210 11.82 17.45 13.01
N VAL A 211 12.70 18.14 12.28
CA VAL A 211 13.97 18.62 12.84
C VAL A 211 13.72 19.66 13.95
N GLN A 212 12.81 20.60 13.74
CA GLN A 212 12.42 21.59 14.75
C GLN A 212 11.77 20.94 15.99
N GLN A 213 11.04 19.84 15.82
CA GLN A 213 10.51 19.07 16.95
C GLN A 213 11.57 18.20 17.65
N GLY A 214 12.80 18.19 17.16
CA GLY A 214 13.89 17.42 17.76
C GLY A 214 13.85 15.90 17.51
N TRP A 215 13.16 15.46 16.47
CA TRP A 215 13.00 14.03 16.20
C TRP A 215 14.26 13.37 15.65
N ALA A 216 15.02 14.10 14.84
CA ALA A 216 16.31 13.71 14.31
C ALA A 216 17.14 14.92 13.90
N ALA A 217 18.40 14.70 13.52
CA ALA A 217 19.27 15.74 13.01
C ALA A 217 18.88 16.18 11.59
N THR A 218 18.27 15.29 10.80
CA THR A 218 17.77 15.58 9.45
C THR A 218 16.35 15.06 9.27
N GLY A 219 15.63 15.61 8.28
CA GLY A 219 14.28 15.16 7.94
C GLY A 219 14.26 13.74 7.39
N GLU A 220 15.29 13.36 6.67
CA GLU A 220 15.49 12.01 6.14
C GLU A 220 15.61 10.97 7.27
N GLU A 221 16.45 11.25 8.27
CA GLU A 221 16.57 10.42 9.47
C GLU A 221 15.25 10.34 10.23
N ALA A 222 14.53 11.45 10.36
CA ALA A 222 13.23 11.50 11.01
C ALA A 222 12.21 10.60 10.28
N PHE A 223 12.21 10.62 8.96
CA PHE A 223 11.33 9.75 8.16
C PHE A 223 11.70 8.29 8.32
N ILE A 224 12.98 7.91 8.22
CA ILE A 224 13.45 6.54 8.45
C ILE A 224 13.07 6.03 9.85
N LYS A 225 13.15 6.86 10.89
CA LYS A 225 12.70 6.51 12.25
C LYS A 225 11.20 6.19 12.30
N GLN A 226 10.38 6.93 11.57
CA GLN A 226 8.94 6.67 11.48
C GLN A 226 8.64 5.37 10.73
N ILE A 227 9.34 5.11 9.62
CA ILE A 227 9.25 3.84 8.90
C ILE A 227 9.68 2.67 9.81
N ASN A 228 10.76 2.84 10.58
CA ASN A 228 11.19 1.83 11.56
C ASN A 228 10.15 1.57 12.66
N TRP A 229 9.52 2.62 13.18
CA TRP A 229 8.43 2.47 14.14
C TRP A 229 7.28 1.65 13.55
N TYR A 230 6.87 1.97 12.34
CA TYR A 230 5.79 1.27 11.65
C TYR A 230 6.17 -0.18 11.32
N ASP A 231 7.37 -0.42 10.79
CA ASP A 231 7.88 -1.76 10.46
C ASP A 231 7.92 -2.67 11.71
N ASN A 232 8.43 -2.15 12.84
CA ASN A 232 8.43 -2.89 14.09
C ASN A 232 7.04 -3.29 14.56
N GLY A 233 6.04 -2.42 14.34
CA GLY A 233 4.66 -2.72 14.67
C GLY A 233 4.03 -3.78 13.74
N VAL A 234 4.19 -3.66 12.43
CA VAL A 234 3.59 -4.62 11.47
C VAL A 234 4.21 -6.02 11.59
N ARG A 235 5.48 -6.12 11.97
CA ARG A 235 6.17 -7.41 12.22
C ARG A 235 5.56 -8.23 13.36
N LEU A 236 4.78 -7.61 14.25
CA LEU A 236 4.09 -8.31 15.33
C LEU A 236 2.87 -9.09 14.83
N ASP A 237 2.39 -8.80 13.63
CA ASP A 237 1.19 -9.40 13.07
C ASP A 237 1.57 -10.41 11.97
N GLY A 238 1.54 -11.70 12.30
CA GLY A 238 2.01 -12.78 11.43
C GLY A 238 1.26 -12.94 10.09
N TYR A 239 0.12 -12.29 9.95
CA TYR A 239 -0.64 -12.24 8.70
C TYR A 239 -0.19 -11.09 7.79
N VAL A 240 0.65 -10.15 8.25
CA VAL A 240 1.18 -9.06 7.42
C VAL A 240 2.42 -9.54 6.68
N ILE A 241 2.33 -9.62 5.36
CA ILE A 241 3.45 -9.98 4.49
C ILE A 241 4.50 -8.86 4.47
N GLY A 242 4.06 -7.61 4.49
CA GLY A 242 4.90 -6.42 4.49
C GLY A 242 4.16 -5.18 4.02
N PHE A 243 4.93 -4.12 3.83
CA PHE A 243 4.40 -2.85 3.29
C PHE A 243 5.33 -2.23 2.26
N THR A 244 4.79 -1.30 1.47
CA THR A 244 5.58 -0.49 0.54
C THR A 244 5.47 0.99 0.89
N VAL A 245 6.63 1.67 0.93
CA VAL A 245 6.69 3.11 1.15
C VAL A 245 6.30 3.84 -0.13
N PHE A 246 5.37 4.76 -0.05
CA PHE A 246 4.92 5.60 -1.14
C PHE A 246 5.77 6.87 -1.21
N THR A 247 6.45 7.22 -2.30
CA THR A 247 6.56 6.56 -3.59
C THR A 247 7.94 6.83 -4.21
N ALA A 248 8.42 5.94 -5.06
CA ALA A 248 9.62 6.14 -5.86
C ALA A 248 9.26 6.42 -7.34
N GLY A 249 10.08 7.21 -8.02
CA GLY A 249 9.90 7.58 -9.42
C GLY A 249 8.60 8.36 -9.66
N PRO A 250 8.30 9.40 -8.88
CA PRO A 250 7.06 10.13 -9.00
C PRO A 250 6.92 10.85 -10.33
N VAL A 251 5.69 11.23 -10.65
CA VAL A 251 5.35 12.04 -11.82
C VAL A 251 4.38 13.14 -11.38
N GLY A 252 4.78 14.39 -11.60
CA GLY A 252 3.92 15.55 -11.41
C GLY A 252 3.54 15.77 -9.95
N GLN A 253 2.29 15.58 -9.61
CA GLN A 253 1.73 15.92 -8.29
C GLN A 253 2.26 15.11 -7.09
N TRP A 254 3.14 14.13 -7.34
CA TRP A 254 3.71 13.25 -6.30
C TRP A 254 5.15 13.58 -5.92
N ASP A 255 5.69 14.70 -6.38
CA ASP A 255 7.09 15.07 -6.16
C ASP A 255 7.44 15.22 -4.66
N GLU A 256 6.50 15.70 -3.83
CA GLU A 256 6.67 15.83 -2.38
C GLU A 256 6.68 14.48 -1.62
N TYR A 257 6.29 13.41 -2.30
CA TYR A 257 6.34 12.04 -1.79
C TYR A 257 7.58 11.26 -2.23
N ASP A 258 8.44 11.86 -3.10
CA ASP A 258 9.57 11.18 -3.69
C ASP A 258 10.57 10.66 -2.65
N ILE A 259 10.71 9.34 -2.58
CA ILE A 259 11.70 8.66 -1.76
C ILE A 259 13.00 8.34 -2.50
N GLY A 260 13.12 8.73 -3.78
CA GLY A 260 14.33 8.56 -4.57
C GLY A 260 15.60 9.00 -3.83
N PRO A 261 15.64 10.21 -3.23
CA PRO A 261 16.80 10.70 -2.50
C PRO A 261 17.21 9.85 -1.28
N ILE A 262 16.31 9.08 -0.70
CA ILE A 262 16.56 8.26 0.50
C ILE A 262 16.59 6.76 0.22
N LEU A 263 16.48 6.30 -1.01
CA LEU A 263 16.54 4.88 -1.35
C LEU A 263 17.82 4.18 -0.84
N PRO A 264 19.02 4.80 -0.86
CA PRO A 264 20.19 4.20 -0.25
C PRO A 264 20.03 3.94 1.25
N GLN A 265 19.50 4.92 2.02
CA GLN A 265 19.25 4.80 3.45
C GLN A 265 18.15 3.77 3.75
N LEU A 266 17.10 3.72 2.94
CA LEU A 266 16.06 2.70 3.04
C LEU A 266 16.61 1.29 2.78
N ALA A 267 17.54 1.15 1.81
CA ALA A 267 18.19 -0.12 1.55
C ALA A 267 19.04 -0.56 2.76
N ASP A 268 19.83 0.35 3.33
CA ASP A 268 20.62 0.09 4.55
C ASP A 268 19.71 -0.29 5.71
N TYR A 269 18.61 0.42 5.89
CA TYR A 269 17.61 0.10 6.89
C TYR A 269 17.06 -1.33 6.71
N VAL A 270 16.59 -1.69 5.51
CA VAL A 270 16.05 -3.04 5.24
C VAL A 270 17.10 -4.13 5.49
N LEU A 271 18.36 -3.88 5.15
CA LEU A 271 19.46 -4.81 5.42
C LEU A 271 19.71 -4.99 6.92
N SER A 272 19.60 -3.92 7.70
CA SER A 272 19.81 -3.96 9.16
C SER A 272 18.72 -4.74 9.91
N GLN A 273 17.57 -4.99 9.27
CA GLN A 273 16.42 -5.72 9.85
C GLN A 273 16.44 -7.24 9.58
N ARG A 274 17.49 -7.75 8.96
CA ARG A 274 17.71 -9.17 8.68
C ARG A 274 18.60 -9.79 9.73
#